data_b6273a9b24538588dee8818ce4e2978b
#
_entry.id   b6273a9b24538588dee8818ce4e2978b
#
_cell.length_a   1.000
_cell.length_b   1.000
_cell.length_c   1.000
_cell.angle_alpha   90.00
_cell.angle_beta   90.00
_cell.angle_gamma   90.00
#
_symmetry.space_group_name_H-M   'P 1'
#
loop_
_entity.id
_entity.type
_entity.pdbx_description
1 polymer ?
#
loop_
_entity_poly.entity_id
_entity_poly.type
_entity_poly.pdbx_seq_one_letter_code
_entity_poly.pdbx_strand_id
1 'polypeptide(L)'
;MRLLPPTLTAFYATEKLLEHSHVCEELSVVLFVHPWDMHMWDGRLQKFWMPWLVGMPSETAQAICSVLMGNILVLFPKLRFCFAHGGGSYPIIRGRVSHGWNVRPDLCAQECQVAPNKLDGLLWTDSLVHDAAALELLISTVGKEHIVLGTDYPFPLGELEVGKVVEEYKPFSSKDRENLLWDNAVKMLGIDGNTLFDKNF
;
A
#
# COMPACT_ATOMS: atom_id res chain seq x y z
N MET A 1 5.26 -6.11 -13.59
CA MET A 1 4.76 -5.03 -12.72
C MET A 1 4.34 -3.86 -13.60
N ARG A 2 3.08 -3.50 -13.61
CA ARG A 2 2.58 -2.37 -14.40
C ARG A 2 2.36 -1.21 -13.46
N LEU A 3 3.07 -0.11 -13.64
CA LEU A 3 2.80 1.14 -12.95
C LEU A 3 1.50 1.71 -13.54
N LEU A 4 0.51 1.92 -12.70
CA LEU A 4 -0.69 2.65 -13.11
C LEU A 4 -0.34 4.13 -13.26
N PRO A 5 -0.89 4.83 -14.27
CA PRO A 5 -0.62 6.25 -14.44
C PRO A 5 -1.11 7.06 -13.22
N PRO A 6 -0.45 8.19 -12.91
CA PRO A 6 -0.70 8.99 -11.71
C PRO A 6 -2.11 9.58 -11.57
N THR A 7 -2.92 9.52 -12.61
CA THR A 7 -4.29 10.04 -12.64
C THR A 7 -5.35 9.14 -11.99
N LEU A 8 -4.95 8.09 -11.26
CA LEU A 8 -5.84 7.34 -10.38
C LEU A 8 -6.10 8.04 -9.03
N THR A 9 -5.99 9.35 -9.01
CA THR A 9 -6.54 10.18 -7.94
C THR A 9 -8.06 10.02 -7.92
N ALA A 10 -8.58 9.76 -6.78
CA ALA A 10 -9.90 9.44 -6.26
C ALA A 10 -11.18 9.66 -7.12
N PHE A 11 -11.14 10.43 -8.20
CA PHE A 11 -12.31 10.75 -9.02
C PHE A 11 -12.55 9.82 -10.22
N TYR A 12 -11.56 8.99 -10.58
CA TYR A 12 -11.69 8.04 -11.70
C TYR A 12 -11.73 6.58 -11.23
N ALA A 13 -11.94 6.38 -9.91
CA ALA A 13 -11.68 5.11 -9.29
C ALA A 13 -12.61 3.99 -9.74
N THR A 14 -13.90 4.25 -9.97
CA THR A 14 -14.85 3.15 -10.02
C THR A 14 -14.87 2.41 -11.36
N GLU A 15 -15.15 3.05 -12.50
CA GLU A 15 -15.31 2.29 -13.74
C GLU A 15 -13.97 1.81 -14.34
N LYS A 16 -12.98 2.70 -14.51
CA LYS A 16 -11.67 2.32 -15.06
C LYS A 16 -10.89 1.40 -14.13
N LEU A 17 -11.00 1.59 -12.82
CA LEU A 17 -10.35 0.70 -11.87
C LEU A 17 -10.98 -0.69 -11.90
N LEU A 18 -12.31 -0.80 -12.03
CA LEU A 18 -13.02 -2.07 -12.18
C LEU A 18 -12.58 -2.83 -13.45
N GLU A 19 -12.54 -2.17 -14.60
CA GLU A 19 -12.06 -2.79 -15.86
C GLU A 19 -10.63 -3.31 -15.74
N HIS A 20 -9.70 -2.50 -15.19
CA HIS A 20 -8.31 -2.90 -15.02
C HIS A 20 -8.16 -3.99 -13.95
N SER A 21 -8.97 -3.96 -12.90
CA SER A 21 -8.94 -4.94 -11.82
C SER A 21 -9.27 -6.34 -12.29
N HIS A 22 -10.30 -6.47 -13.14
CA HIS A 22 -10.68 -7.75 -13.73
C HIS A 22 -9.49 -8.38 -14.51
N VAL A 23 -8.91 -7.61 -15.43
CA VAL A 23 -7.77 -8.08 -16.24
C VAL A 23 -6.55 -8.41 -15.37
N CYS A 24 -6.27 -7.58 -14.35
CA CYS A 24 -5.14 -7.81 -13.44
C CYS A 24 -5.35 -9.06 -12.57
N GLU A 25 -6.58 -9.32 -12.14
CA GLU A 25 -6.90 -10.56 -11.40
C GLU A 25 -6.75 -11.80 -12.28
N GLU A 26 -7.27 -11.77 -13.53
CA GLU A 26 -7.12 -12.86 -14.50
C GLU A 26 -5.65 -13.17 -14.80
N LEU A 27 -4.84 -12.13 -14.98
CA LEU A 27 -3.41 -12.26 -15.24
C LEU A 27 -2.59 -12.54 -13.97
N SER A 28 -3.21 -12.57 -12.80
CA SER A 28 -2.55 -12.75 -11.49
C SER A 28 -1.41 -11.77 -11.24
N VAL A 29 -1.49 -10.54 -11.76
CA VAL A 29 -0.47 -9.49 -11.56
C VAL A 29 -0.73 -8.71 -10.28
N VAL A 30 0.33 -8.10 -9.75
CA VAL A 30 0.27 -7.18 -8.61
C VAL A 30 0.15 -5.76 -9.14
N LEU A 31 -0.77 -4.98 -8.58
CA LEU A 31 -0.88 -3.55 -8.80
C LEU A 31 -0.07 -2.81 -7.74
N PHE A 32 1.08 -2.24 -8.14
CA PHE A 32 1.86 -1.38 -7.25
C PHE A 32 1.36 0.06 -7.37
N VAL A 33 0.88 0.62 -6.27
CA VAL A 33 0.30 1.97 -6.20
C VAL A 33 1.29 2.91 -5.54
N HIS A 34 1.76 3.90 -6.30
CA HIS A 34 2.70 4.90 -5.85
C HIS A 34 2.12 6.31 -6.09
N PRO A 35 2.17 7.23 -5.10
CA PRO A 35 1.68 8.60 -5.25
C PRO A 35 2.58 9.40 -6.22
N TRP A 36 1.98 10.32 -6.98
CA TRP A 36 2.74 11.11 -7.95
C TRP A 36 2.30 12.58 -8.04
N ASP A 37 0.99 12.86 -7.97
CA ASP A 37 0.44 14.21 -8.17
C ASP A 37 0.01 14.83 -6.83
N MET A 38 1.00 15.16 -5.98
CA MET A 38 0.80 15.67 -4.62
C MET A 38 0.50 17.17 -4.56
N HIS A 39 0.09 17.78 -5.67
CA HIS A 39 -0.19 19.22 -5.72
C HIS A 39 -1.57 19.55 -5.16
N MET A 40 -1.60 20.37 -4.12
CA MET A 40 -2.83 21.02 -3.67
C MET A 40 -3.08 22.26 -4.52
N TRP A 41 -4.27 22.38 -5.08
CA TRP A 41 -4.71 23.45 -5.98
C TRP A 41 -4.52 24.88 -5.40
N ASP A 42 -4.56 25.02 -4.08
CA ASP A 42 -4.42 26.30 -3.38
C ASP A 42 -2.98 26.61 -2.96
N GLY A 43 -2.01 25.81 -3.35
CA GLY A 43 -0.59 26.05 -3.10
C GLY A 43 -0.14 25.89 -1.64
N ARG A 44 -0.97 25.33 -0.75
CA ARG A 44 -0.64 25.19 0.69
C ARG A 44 0.56 24.28 0.98
N LEU A 45 0.96 23.43 0.03
CA LEU A 45 2.10 22.53 0.19
C LEU A 45 3.40 23.05 -0.47
N GLN A 46 3.48 24.32 -0.89
CA GLN A 46 4.61 24.82 -1.69
C GLN A 46 5.93 24.98 -0.90
N LYS A 47 5.88 25.06 0.44
CA LYS A 47 7.09 25.27 1.27
C LYS A 47 7.50 23.97 1.96
N PHE A 48 8.77 23.96 2.42
CA PHE A 48 9.31 22.90 3.31
C PHE A 48 9.24 21.49 2.71
N TRP A 49 9.28 21.37 1.42
CA TRP A 49 9.16 20.07 0.72
C TRP A 49 7.86 19.29 1.04
N MET A 50 6.83 20.02 1.46
CA MET A 50 5.56 19.48 1.94
C MET A 50 4.83 18.56 0.93
N PRO A 51 4.94 18.73 -0.41
CA PRO A 51 4.33 17.74 -1.32
C PRO A 51 4.82 16.32 -1.03
N TRP A 52 6.12 16.14 -0.81
CA TRP A 52 6.72 14.83 -0.51
C TRP A 52 6.51 14.40 0.93
N LEU A 53 6.67 15.31 1.90
CA LEU A 53 6.59 14.97 3.33
C LEU A 53 5.16 14.71 3.80
N VAL A 54 4.16 15.38 3.25
CA VAL A 54 2.76 15.32 3.69
C VAL A 54 1.83 14.92 2.54
N GLY A 55 2.04 15.44 1.35
CA GLY A 55 1.21 15.16 0.18
C GLY A 55 1.23 13.68 -0.21
N MET A 56 2.43 13.11 -0.37
CA MET A 56 2.60 11.70 -0.74
C MET A 56 1.87 10.73 0.19
N PRO A 57 2.12 10.73 1.51
CA PRO A 57 1.42 9.83 2.41
C PRO A 57 -0.09 10.06 2.46
N SER A 58 -0.56 11.29 2.24
CA SER A 58 -1.98 11.60 2.19
C SER A 58 -2.63 11.05 0.92
N GLU A 59 -1.97 11.16 -0.23
CA GLU A 59 -2.46 10.63 -1.51
C GLU A 59 -2.52 9.10 -1.50
N THR A 60 -1.50 8.43 -0.93
CA THR A 60 -1.53 6.97 -0.75
C THR A 60 -2.70 6.53 0.13
N ALA A 61 -2.95 7.22 1.25
CA ALA A 61 -4.10 6.92 2.11
C ALA A 61 -5.44 7.12 1.39
N GLN A 62 -5.56 8.15 0.54
CA GLN A 62 -6.73 8.39 -0.30
C GLN A 62 -6.95 7.23 -1.29
N ALA A 63 -5.88 6.75 -1.93
CA ALA A 63 -5.94 5.62 -2.85
C ALA A 63 -6.40 4.34 -2.14
N ILE A 64 -5.88 4.05 -0.94
CA ILE A 64 -6.33 2.91 -0.12
C ILE A 64 -7.83 3.05 0.20
N CYS A 65 -8.26 4.20 0.70
CA CYS A 65 -9.68 4.43 1.01
C CYS A 65 -10.59 4.22 -0.20
N SER A 66 -10.15 4.66 -1.39
CA SER A 66 -10.90 4.46 -2.64
C SER A 66 -11.03 2.99 -3.01
N VAL A 67 -9.96 2.19 -2.86
CA VAL A 67 -9.98 0.75 -3.11
C VAL A 67 -10.89 0.02 -2.12
N LEU A 68 -10.82 0.37 -0.83
CA LEU A 68 -11.60 -0.28 0.24
C LEU A 68 -13.11 0.07 0.13
N MET A 69 -13.43 1.36 0.01
CA MET A 69 -14.82 1.82 -0.06
C MET A 69 -15.45 1.63 -1.44
N GLY A 70 -14.65 1.57 -2.50
CA GLY A 70 -15.10 1.24 -3.87
C GLY A 70 -15.33 -0.24 -4.11
N ASN A 71 -15.36 -1.08 -3.07
CA ASN A 71 -15.70 -2.51 -3.13
C ASN A 71 -14.72 -3.38 -3.96
N ILE A 72 -13.54 -2.87 -4.32
CA ILE A 72 -12.63 -3.54 -5.26
C ILE A 72 -12.12 -4.87 -4.70
N LEU A 73 -11.70 -4.90 -3.44
CA LEU A 73 -11.15 -6.13 -2.83
C LEU A 73 -12.23 -7.19 -2.54
N VAL A 74 -13.50 -6.82 -2.49
CA VAL A 74 -14.61 -7.76 -2.34
C VAL A 74 -15.01 -8.34 -3.71
N LEU A 75 -15.02 -7.52 -4.75
CA LEU A 75 -15.33 -7.95 -6.12
C LEU A 75 -14.19 -8.77 -6.73
N PHE A 76 -12.94 -8.46 -6.40
CA PHE A 76 -11.74 -9.11 -6.94
C PHE A 76 -10.86 -9.65 -5.79
N PRO A 77 -11.26 -10.74 -5.11
CA PRO A 77 -10.59 -11.21 -3.89
C PRO A 77 -9.20 -11.80 -4.11
N LYS A 78 -8.81 -12.08 -5.35
CA LYS A 78 -7.47 -12.56 -5.69
C LYS A 78 -6.54 -11.44 -6.17
N LEU A 79 -7.09 -10.24 -6.38
CA LEU A 79 -6.31 -9.10 -6.82
C LEU A 79 -5.42 -8.60 -5.67
N ARG A 80 -4.17 -8.33 -5.99
CA ARG A 80 -3.16 -7.88 -5.02
C ARG A 80 -2.77 -6.45 -5.31
N PHE A 81 -3.06 -5.57 -4.35
CA PHE A 81 -2.57 -4.20 -4.32
C PHE A 81 -1.41 -4.09 -3.35
N CYS A 82 -0.30 -3.52 -3.78
CA CYS A 82 0.81 -3.12 -2.93
C CYS A 82 0.93 -1.59 -2.95
N PHE A 83 0.83 -0.98 -1.79
CA PHE A 83 0.87 0.48 -1.63
C PHE A 83 2.24 0.91 -1.13
N ALA A 84 2.82 1.90 -1.79
CA ALA A 84 4.11 2.47 -1.41
C ALA A 84 4.08 3.14 -0.04
N HIS A 85 5.27 3.30 0.55
CA HIS A 85 5.53 4.06 1.79
C HIS A 85 4.69 3.58 2.98
N GLY A 86 4.64 2.25 3.17
CA GLY A 86 3.88 1.64 4.27
C GLY A 86 2.37 1.95 4.24
N GLY A 87 1.81 2.23 3.05
CA GLY A 87 0.42 2.67 2.93
C GLY A 87 0.21 4.14 3.31
N GLY A 88 1.28 4.93 3.39
CA GLY A 88 1.23 6.36 3.68
C GLY A 88 0.65 6.67 5.06
N SER A 89 -0.31 7.60 5.12
CA SER A 89 -0.97 7.95 6.38
C SER A 89 -2.15 7.03 6.74
N TYR A 90 -2.48 6.03 5.92
CA TYR A 90 -3.63 5.15 6.17
C TYR A 90 -3.55 4.43 7.53
N PRO A 91 -2.43 3.84 7.96
CA PRO A 91 -2.35 3.15 9.24
C PRO A 91 -2.79 4.01 10.43
N ILE A 92 -2.43 5.29 10.46
CA ILE A 92 -2.81 6.20 11.55
C ILE A 92 -4.26 6.66 11.45
N ILE A 93 -4.82 6.82 10.24
CA ILE A 93 -6.20 7.32 10.05
C ILE A 93 -7.24 6.20 9.92
N ARG A 94 -6.85 4.90 9.86
CA ARG A 94 -7.79 3.78 9.65
C ARG A 94 -8.97 3.75 10.63
N GLY A 95 -8.72 4.10 11.89
CA GLY A 95 -9.78 4.19 12.91
C GLY A 95 -10.79 5.29 12.59
N ARG A 96 -10.32 6.45 12.10
CA ARG A 96 -11.19 7.55 11.66
C ARG A 96 -12.01 7.15 10.42
N VAL A 97 -11.39 6.46 9.46
CA VAL A 97 -12.05 5.97 8.25
C VAL A 97 -13.17 4.99 8.61
N SER A 98 -12.89 4.00 9.46
CA SER A 98 -13.89 3.03 9.93
C SER A 98 -15.01 3.68 10.74
N HIS A 99 -14.68 4.67 11.58
CA HIS A 99 -15.69 5.42 12.32
C HIS A 99 -16.60 6.21 11.36
N GLY A 100 -16.00 6.91 10.39
CA GLY A 100 -16.75 7.63 9.34
C GLY A 100 -17.70 6.71 8.57
N TRP A 101 -17.25 5.53 8.21
CA TRP A 101 -18.07 4.51 7.53
C TRP A 101 -19.28 4.10 8.38
N ASN A 102 -19.11 3.95 9.71
CA ASN A 102 -20.20 3.59 10.63
C ASN A 102 -21.23 4.72 10.83
N VAL A 103 -20.78 5.98 10.94
CA VAL A 103 -21.66 7.11 11.29
C VAL A 103 -22.24 7.83 10.08
N ARG A 104 -21.66 7.64 8.91
CA ARG A 104 -22.16 8.20 7.64
C ARG A 104 -22.19 7.12 6.55
N PRO A 105 -22.94 6.01 6.77
CA PRO A 105 -23.08 4.95 5.77
C PRO A 105 -23.74 5.47 4.48
N ASP A 106 -24.56 6.50 4.56
CA ASP A 106 -25.13 7.23 3.44
C ASP A 106 -24.12 7.83 2.47
N LEU A 107 -22.87 8.05 2.95
CA LEU A 107 -21.76 8.58 2.12
C LEU A 107 -20.63 7.55 1.92
N CYS A 108 -20.30 6.79 2.95
CA CYS A 108 -19.09 5.98 2.96
C CYS A 108 -19.35 4.49 2.65
N ALA A 109 -20.59 4.01 2.76
CA ALA A 109 -20.95 2.62 2.51
C ALA A 109 -21.84 2.44 1.26
N GLN A 110 -21.75 3.36 0.29
CA GLN A 110 -22.58 3.31 -0.90
C GLN A 110 -22.24 2.13 -1.81
N GLU A 111 -20.95 1.86 -2.00
CA GLU A 111 -20.47 0.84 -2.91
C GLU A 111 -20.01 -0.42 -2.18
N CYS A 112 -19.43 -0.29 -0.97
CA CYS A 112 -18.95 -1.41 -0.17
C CYS A 112 -19.67 -1.50 1.17
N GLN A 113 -20.34 -2.64 1.41
CA GLN A 113 -21.04 -2.92 2.66
C GLN A 113 -20.14 -3.60 3.71
N VAL A 114 -18.86 -3.83 3.40
CA VAL A 114 -17.86 -4.34 4.34
C VAL A 114 -17.09 -3.16 4.92
N ALA A 115 -17.03 -3.08 6.26
CA ALA A 115 -16.31 -2.00 6.92
C ALA A 115 -14.81 -2.01 6.54
N PRO A 116 -14.19 -0.85 6.23
CA PRO A 116 -12.82 -0.76 5.71
C PRO A 116 -11.80 -1.55 6.52
N ASN A 117 -11.85 -1.47 7.86
CA ASN A 117 -10.92 -2.17 8.75
C ASN A 117 -11.05 -3.71 8.74
N LYS A 118 -12.07 -4.26 8.12
CA LYS A 118 -12.20 -5.72 7.90
C LYS A 118 -11.44 -6.19 6.67
N LEU A 119 -11.02 -5.27 5.84
CA LEU A 119 -10.30 -5.53 4.59
C LEU A 119 -8.79 -5.21 4.72
N ASP A 120 -8.34 -4.64 5.84
CA ASP A 120 -6.94 -4.24 6.07
C ASP A 120 -5.94 -5.38 5.77
N GLY A 121 -6.26 -6.61 6.21
CA GLY A 121 -5.43 -7.79 5.98
C GLY A 121 -5.39 -8.30 4.53
N LEU A 122 -6.06 -7.63 3.59
CA LEU A 122 -5.94 -7.89 2.14
C LEU A 122 -5.00 -6.91 1.44
N LEU A 123 -4.58 -5.86 2.15
CA LEU A 123 -3.65 -4.85 1.64
C LEU A 123 -2.20 -5.34 1.76
N TRP A 124 -1.42 -5.11 0.71
CA TRP A 124 0.03 -5.23 0.77
C TRP A 124 0.65 -3.83 0.81
N THR A 125 1.77 -3.70 1.50
CA THR A 125 2.54 -2.45 1.55
C THR A 125 4.03 -2.75 1.46
N ASP A 126 4.82 -1.73 1.16
CA ASP A 126 6.25 -1.82 1.41
C ASP A 126 6.62 -1.48 2.86
N SER A 127 7.90 -1.62 3.21
CA SER A 127 8.44 -1.38 4.54
C SER A 127 9.02 0.03 4.73
N LEU A 128 8.83 0.94 3.75
CA LEU A 128 9.45 2.27 3.79
C LEU A 128 8.67 3.21 4.74
N VAL A 129 8.96 3.13 6.02
CA VAL A 129 8.27 3.90 7.08
C VAL A 129 9.22 4.69 7.98
N HIS A 130 10.55 4.57 7.79
CA HIS A 130 11.64 5.33 8.40
C HIS A 130 11.87 5.18 9.91
N ASP A 131 10.93 4.64 10.69
CA ASP A 131 11.11 4.39 12.12
C ASP A 131 10.36 3.14 12.62
N ALA A 132 10.80 2.65 13.80
CA ALA A 132 10.27 1.43 14.39
C ALA A 132 8.81 1.54 14.85
N ALA A 133 8.37 2.71 15.32
CA ALA A 133 7.00 2.90 15.79
C ALA A 133 6.02 2.91 14.61
N ALA A 134 6.39 3.50 13.49
CA ALA A 134 5.62 3.45 12.26
C ALA A 134 5.54 2.01 11.71
N LEU A 135 6.64 1.23 11.77
CA LEU A 135 6.64 -0.18 11.39
C LEU A 135 5.72 -1.01 12.29
N GLU A 136 5.73 -0.79 13.60
CA GLU A 136 4.84 -1.47 14.55
C GLU A 136 3.37 -1.18 14.26
N LEU A 137 3.03 0.08 14.01
CA LEU A 137 1.68 0.48 13.60
C LEU A 137 1.27 -0.18 12.28
N LEU A 138 2.17 -0.22 11.31
CA LEU A 138 1.92 -0.87 10.02
C LEU A 138 1.66 -2.36 10.20
N ILE A 139 2.49 -3.07 10.98
CA ILE A 139 2.30 -4.50 11.30
C ILE A 139 0.93 -4.73 11.95
N SER A 140 0.52 -3.88 12.87
CA SER A 140 -0.80 -3.99 13.52
C SER A 140 -1.97 -3.71 12.59
N THR A 141 -1.71 -3.08 11.45
CA THR A 141 -2.72 -2.71 10.45
C THR A 141 -2.92 -3.80 9.41
N VAL A 142 -1.87 -4.20 8.72
CA VAL A 142 -1.97 -5.13 7.57
C VAL A 142 -1.45 -6.54 7.88
N GLY A 143 -0.75 -6.74 8.99
CA GLY A 143 -0.03 -7.98 9.31
C GLY A 143 1.36 -8.01 8.68
N LYS A 144 2.33 -8.58 9.41
CA LYS A 144 3.72 -8.65 8.95
C LYS A 144 3.91 -9.48 7.68
N GLU A 145 2.99 -10.39 7.41
CA GLU A 145 2.96 -11.26 6.21
C GLU A 145 2.55 -10.53 4.93
N HIS A 146 2.07 -9.29 5.03
CA HIS A 146 1.68 -8.44 3.91
C HIS A 146 2.58 -7.21 3.72
N ILE A 147 3.75 -7.20 4.38
CA ILE A 147 4.76 -6.16 4.23
C ILE A 147 5.92 -6.71 3.42
N VAL A 148 6.33 -6.00 2.37
CA VAL A 148 7.47 -6.35 1.52
C VAL A 148 8.56 -5.29 1.63
N LEU A 149 9.80 -5.63 1.32
CA LEU A 149 10.90 -4.66 1.27
C LEU A 149 10.62 -3.59 0.21
N GLY A 150 10.76 -2.31 0.61
CA GLY A 150 10.74 -1.17 -0.29
C GLY A 150 11.76 -0.12 0.11
N THR A 151 12.39 0.52 -0.86
CA THR A 151 13.50 1.47 -0.63
C THR A 151 13.26 2.86 -1.20
N ASP A 152 12.31 3.02 -2.11
CA ASP A 152 12.08 4.25 -2.87
C ASP A 152 13.34 4.75 -3.62
N TYR A 153 14.28 3.84 -3.94
CA TYR A 153 15.47 4.18 -4.72
C TYR A 153 15.07 4.67 -6.13
N PRO A 154 15.63 5.75 -6.66
CA PRO A 154 16.81 6.50 -6.18
C PRO A 154 16.47 7.83 -5.48
N PHE A 155 15.31 7.98 -4.91
CA PHE A 155 14.84 9.24 -4.34
C PHE A 155 15.49 9.57 -2.99
N PRO A 156 15.70 10.88 -2.67
CA PRO A 156 16.35 11.27 -1.42
C PRO A 156 15.58 10.90 -0.14
N LEU A 157 14.27 10.71 -0.22
CA LEU A 157 13.45 10.19 0.88
C LEU A 157 13.50 8.67 0.99
N GLY A 158 14.16 7.99 0.05
CA GLY A 158 14.33 6.56 0.09
C GLY A 158 15.22 6.10 1.25
N GLU A 159 15.19 4.80 1.52
CA GLU A 159 16.05 4.17 2.51
C GLU A 159 17.44 3.91 1.90
N LEU A 160 18.45 4.68 2.38
CA LEU A 160 19.83 4.58 1.86
C LEU A 160 20.53 3.28 2.31
N GLU A 161 20.20 2.79 3.49
CA GLU A 161 20.63 1.48 4.00
C GLU A 161 19.47 0.51 3.84
N VAL A 162 19.46 -0.22 2.74
CA VAL A 162 18.37 -1.09 2.32
C VAL A 162 17.94 -2.06 3.41
N GLY A 163 16.67 -2.02 3.83
CA GLY A 163 16.09 -2.90 4.83
C GLY A 163 16.43 -2.55 6.28
N LYS A 164 17.08 -1.41 6.54
CA LYS A 164 17.54 -1.04 7.88
C LYS A 164 16.44 -1.05 8.93
N VAL A 165 15.28 -0.47 8.63
CA VAL A 165 14.15 -0.42 9.58
C VAL A 165 13.67 -1.83 9.96
N VAL A 166 13.71 -2.78 9.04
CA VAL A 166 13.35 -4.19 9.27
C VAL A 166 14.44 -4.92 10.07
N GLU A 167 15.70 -4.71 9.68
CA GLU A 167 16.85 -5.36 10.34
C GLU A 167 17.01 -4.91 11.80
N GLU A 168 16.83 -3.63 12.09
CA GLU A 168 16.98 -3.07 13.41
C GLU A 168 15.76 -3.24 14.33
N TYR A 169 14.61 -3.67 13.77
CA TYR A 169 13.40 -3.85 14.56
C TYR A 169 13.51 -5.04 15.51
N LYS A 170 13.76 -4.74 16.79
CA LYS A 170 14.07 -5.71 17.84
C LYS A 170 13.05 -6.84 18.05
N PRO A 171 11.72 -6.58 17.94
CA PRO A 171 10.72 -7.63 18.13
C PRO A 171 10.76 -8.74 17.07
N PHE A 172 11.40 -8.52 15.92
CA PHE A 172 11.45 -9.52 14.86
C PHE A 172 12.42 -10.68 15.18
N SER A 173 11.95 -11.90 14.93
CA SER A 173 12.82 -13.07 14.80
C SER A 173 13.61 -13.03 13.49
N SER A 174 14.64 -13.89 13.35
CA SER A 174 15.36 -14.03 12.07
C SER A 174 14.41 -14.41 10.92
N LYS A 175 13.39 -15.24 11.20
CA LYS A 175 12.42 -15.64 10.18
C LYS A 175 11.47 -14.49 9.79
N ASP A 176 11.10 -13.62 10.73
CA ASP A 176 10.33 -12.42 10.41
C ASP A 176 11.10 -11.50 9.45
N ARG A 177 12.40 -11.29 9.72
CA ARG A 177 13.26 -10.49 8.83
C ARG A 177 13.36 -11.10 7.43
N GLU A 178 13.66 -12.39 7.36
CA GLU A 178 13.71 -13.11 6.08
C GLU A 178 12.39 -12.96 5.28
N ASN A 179 11.26 -13.13 5.97
CA ASN A 179 9.95 -12.96 5.35
C ASN A 179 9.75 -11.55 4.77
N LEU A 180 10.00 -10.48 5.55
CA LEU A 180 9.79 -9.11 5.08
C LEU A 180 10.81 -8.72 4.00
N LEU A 181 12.05 -9.19 4.11
CA LEU A 181 13.11 -8.84 3.16
C LEU A 181 13.01 -9.63 1.84
N TRP A 182 12.33 -10.80 1.85
CA TRP A 182 12.31 -11.68 0.67
C TRP A 182 11.01 -12.46 0.46
N ASP A 183 10.64 -13.37 1.38
CA ASP A 183 9.61 -14.38 1.14
C ASP A 183 8.23 -13.78 0.88
N ASN A 184 7.91 -12.67 1.56
CA ASN A 184 6.64 -11.97 1.34
C ASN A 184 6.53 -11.42 -0.09
N ALA A 185 7.62 -10.91 -0.67
CA ALA A 185 7.62 -10.43 -2.05
C ALA A 185 7.43 -11.58 -3.04
N VAL A 186 8.10 -12.71 -2.83
CA VAL A 186 7.91 -13.95 -3.62
C VAL A 186 6.44 -14.39 -3.57
N LYS A 187 5.87 -14.45 -2.37
CA LYS A 187 4.45 -14.79 -2.15
C LYS A 187 3.51 -13.78 -2.83
N MET A 188 3.75 -12.48 -2.64
CA MET A 188 2.95 -11.41 -3.23
C MET A 188 2.96 -11.48 -4.75
N LEU A 189 4.12 -11.74 -5.35
CA LEU A 189 4.28 -11.84 -6.81
C LEU A 189 3.73 -13.16 -7.38
N GLY A 190 3.54 -14.17 -6.52
CA GLY A 190 3.06 -15.50 -6.96
C GLY A 190 4.08 -16.24 -7.82
N ILE A 191 5.38 -15.99 -7.58
CA ILE A 191 6.48 -16.64 -8.31
C ILE A 191 7.05 -17.80 -7.51
N ASP A 192 7.57 -18.82 -8.21
CA ASP A 192 8.33 -19.87 -7.55
C ASP A 192 9.73 -19.36 -7.19
N GLY A 193 10.01 -19.23 -5.89
CA GLY A 193 11.31 -18.79 -5.40
C GLY A 193 12.49 -19.65 -5.88
N ASN A 194 12.26 -20.92 -6.20
CA ASN A 194 13.31 -21.81 -6.72
C ASN A 194 13.72 -21.43 -8.16
N THR A 195 12.82 -20.91 -8.97
CA THR A 195 13.13 -20.50 -10.36
C THR A 195 13.98 -19.23 -10.43
N LEU A 196 13.98 -18.40 -9.35
CA LEU A 196 14.76 -17.15 -9.32
C LEU A 196 16.27 -17.40 -9.14
N PHE A 197 16.66 -18.57 -8.69
CA PHE A 197 18.07 -18.96 -8.46
C PHE A 197 18.60 -19.96 -9.45
N ASP A 198 17.82 -20.30 -10.49
CA ASP A 198 18.31 -21.16 -11.56
C ASP A 198 19.38 -20.40 -12.35
N LYS A 199 20.65 -20.76 -12.09
CA LYS A 199 21.86 -20.06 -12.56
C LYS A 199 22.15 -20.28 -14.06
N ASN A 200 21.12 -20.54 -14.86
CA ASN A 200 21.25 -20.79 -16.30
C ASN A 200 20.89 -19.55 -17.13
N PHE A 201 21.34 -18.36 -16.69
CA PHE A 201 21.42 -17.16 -17.52
C PHE A 201 22.87 -16.73 -17.68
#